data_3f1155b53bd5fe448aa966d18c4ca60d
#
_entry.id   3f1155b53bd5fe448aa966d18c4ca60d
#
_cell.length_a   1.000
_cell.length_b   1.000
_cell.length_c   1.000
_cell.angle_alpha   90.00
_cell.angle_beta   90.00
_cell.angle_gamma   90.00
#
_symmetry.space_group_name_H-M   'P 1'
#
loop_
_entity.id
_entity.type
_entity.pdbx_description
1 polymer ?
#
loop_
_entity_poly.entity_id
_entity_poly.type
_entity_poly.pdbx_seq_one_letter_code
_entity_poly.pdbx_strand_id
1 'polypeptide(L)'
;MSRHIGSVAPGKRADLVLWWPAFFGAKPEMVLVGGMIACAQMGDTNASIPTPQPVYSRPMFGTYGRAVERNAVLFISAAAQADNLRGQLGLQKQTLAVHNTRAIGKADMIHNHARPRIEVNPETYEVRADGELLVCEPADLLPLAQRYFLF
;
A
#
# COMPACT_ATOMS: atom_id res chain seq x y z
N MET A 1 -7.20 -6.77 12.07
CA MET A 1 -7.11 -5.73 11.01
C MET A 1 -7.80 -6.14 9.72
N SER A 2 -7.67 -7.38 9.27
CA SER A 2 -8.22 -7.88 7.99
C SER A 2 -9.74 -7.69 7.78
N ARG A 3 -10.50 -7.49 8.85
CA ARG A 3 -11.93 -7.13 8.75
C ARG A 3 -12.16 -5.70 8.24
N HIS A 4 -11.17 -4.83 8.36
CA HIS A 4 -11.28 -3.40 8.06
C HIS A 4 -10.45 -2.95 6.86
N ILE A 5 -9.29 -3.58 6.66
CA ILE A 5 -8.32 -3.22 5.61
C ILE A 5 -7.67 -4.48 5.01
N GLY A 6 -6.82 -4.29 4.01
CA GLY A 6 -5.92 -5.32 3.48
C GLY A 6 -6.48 -6.13 2.30
N SER A 7 -7.68 -5.81 1.84
CA SER A 7 -8.21 -6.33 0.58
C SER A 7 -9.28 -5.39 0.03
N VAL A 8 -9.47 -5.42 -1.28
CA VAL A 8 -10.53 -4.66 -1.95
C VAL A 8 -11.82 -5.49 -1.88
N ALA A 9 -12.67 -5.16 -0.91
CA ALA A 9 -13.95 -5.85 -0.71
C ALA A 9 -14.99 -4.87 -0.11
N PRO A 10 -16.28 -5.04 -0.42
CA PRO A 10 -17.34 -4.24 0.18
C PRO A 10 -17.30 -4.30 1.71
N GLY A 11 -17.53 -3.17 2.36
CA GLY A 11 -17.50 -3.03 3.83
C GLY A 11 -16.13 -2.79 4.43
N LYS A 12 -15.05 -2.84 3.64
CA LYS A 12 -13.70 -2.46 4.09
C LYS A 12 -13.38 -1.01 3.75
N ARG A 13 -12.40 -0.48 4.46
CA ARG A 13 -11.91 0.87 4.19
C ARG A 13 -11.22 0.92 2.83
N ALA A 14 -11.49 1.97 2.09
CA ALA A 14 -10.85 2.23 0.82
C ALA A 14 -9.46 2.90 1.03
N ASP A 15 -8.56 2.17 1.68
CA ASP A 15 -7.15 2.52 1.82
C ASP A 15 -6.41 1.79 0.69
N LEU A 16 -6.18 2.51 -0.42
CA LEU A 16 -5.74 1.92 -1.69
C LEU A 16 -4.52 2.67 -2.21
N VAL A 17 -3.64 1.94 -2.88
CA VAL A 17 -2.54 2.52 -3.65
C VAL A 17 -2.66 2.03 -5.09
N LEU A 18 -2.70 2.96 -6.01
CA LEU A 18 -2.74 2.69 -7.44
C LEU A 18 -1.33 2.83 -8.01
N TRP A 19 -0.95 1.87 -8.85
CA TRP A 19 0.37 1.79 -9.45
C TRP A 19 0.28 1.59 -10.95
N TRP A 20 1.13 2.26 -11.68
CA TRP A 20 1.56 1.74 -12.98
C TRP A 20 2.46 0.52 -12.74
N PRO A 21 2.27 -0.61 -13.43
CA PRO A 21 3.07 -1.81 -13.20
C PRO A 21 4.58 -1.56 -13.26
N ALA A 22 5.03 -0.73 -14.19
CA ALA A 22 6.44 -0.36 -14.35
C ALA A 22 7.04 0.40 -13.15
N PHE A 23 6.22 0.96 -12.27
CA PHE A 23 6.63 1.74 -11.11
C PHE A 23 6.16 1.13 -9.77
N PHE A 24 5.73 -0.13 -9.82
CA PHE A 24 5.24 -0.81 -8.63
C PHE A 24 6.27 -0.80 -7.49
N GLY A 25 5.83 -0.35 -6.33
CA GLY A 25 6.65 -0.28 -5.13
C GLY A 25 7.50 0.99 -5.00
N ALA A 26 7.64 1.81 -6.05
CA ALA A 26 8.49 2.99 -6.01
C ALA A 26 7.75 4.32 -6.20
N LYS A 27 6.85 4.39 -7.19
CA LYS A 27 6.16 5.63 -7.53
C LYS A 27 4.67 5.39 -7.73
N PRO A 28 3.83 5.56 -6.69
CA PRO A 28 2.39 5.42 -6.82
C PRO A 28 1.79 6.50 -7.73
N GLU A 29 0.80 6.12 -8.52
CA GLU A 29 -0.02 7.05 -9.27
C GLU A 29 -0.93 7.83 -8.35
N MET A 30 -1.56 7.13 -7.41
CA MET A 30 -2.51 7.71 -6.47
C MET A 30 -2.56 6.91 -5.18
N VAL A 31 -2.70 7.61 -4.08
CA VAL A 31 -2.94 7.04 -2.74
C VAL A 31 -4.27 7.54 -2.22
N LEU A 32 -5.14 6.59 -1.88
CA LEU A 32 -6.43 6.88 -1.23
C LEU A 32 -6.37 6.43 0.24
N VAL A 33 -6.93 7.24 1.10
CA VAL A 33 -7.11 6.93 2.52
C VAL A 33 -8.56 7.16 2.88
N GLY A 34 -9.25 6.12 3.30
CA GLY A 34 -10.68 6.19 3.60
C GLY A 34 -11.54 6.63 2.40
N GLY A 35 -11.08 6.36 1.18
CA GLY A 35 -11.76 6.74 -0.06
C GLY A 35 -11.48 8.16 -0.55
N MET A 36 -10.68 8.94 0.18
CA MET A 36 -10.26 10.28 -0.28
C MET A 36 -8.83 10.25 -0.82
N ILE A 37 -8.57 10.99 -1.88
CA ILE A 37 -7.24 11.10 -2.46
C ILE A 37 -6.34 11.85 -1.49
N ALA A 38 -5.36 11.14 -0.91
CA ALA A 38 -4.38 11.70 0.00
C ALA A 38 -3.17 12.26 -0.76
N CYS A 39 -2.75 11.55 -1.82
CA CYS A 39 -1.62 11.93 -2.64
C CYS A 39 -1.86 11.46 -4.07
N ALA A 40 -1.49 12.26 -5.05
CA ALA A 40 -1.55 11.88 -6.45
C ALA A 40 -0.46 12.58 -7.26
N GLN A 41 -0.12 12.02 -8.41
CA GLN A 41 0.76 12.68 -9.35
C GLN A 41 0.02 13.82 -10.03
N MET A 42 0.62 15.00 -10.01
CA MET A 42 0.04 16.19 -10.60
C MET A 42 1.16 17.07 -11.15
N GLY A 43 0.98 17.54 -12.38
CA GLY A 43 1.84 18.56 -12.97
C GLY A 43 1.55 19.96 -12.43
N ASP A 44 2.42 20.91 -12.76
CA ASP A 44 2.16 22.31 -12.52
C ASP A 44 1.02 22.78 -13.41
N THR A 45 0.11 23.55 -12.83
CA THR A 45 -0.99 24.15 -13.58
C THR A 45 -0.44 25.19 -14.54
N ASN A 46 -0.57 24.91 -15.82
CA ASN A 46 -0.22 25.85 -16.89
C ASN A 46 -1.26 25.73 -18.00
N ALA A 47 -2.07 26.74 -18.14
CA ALA A 47 -3.15 26.79 -19.12
C ALA A 47 -2.67 26.72 -20.59
N SER A 48 -1.39 27.01 -20.83
CA SER A 48 -0.80 27.01 -22.17
C SER A 48 -0.28 25.64 -22.63
N ILE A 49 -0.19 24.67 -21.73
CA ILE A 49 0.39 23.34 -22.01
C ILE A 49 -0.67 22.26 -21.84
N PRO A 50 -0.97 21.45 -22.87
CA PRO A 50 -1.94 20.37 -22.78
C PRO A 50 -1.57 19.29 -21.75
N THR A 51 -0.27 19.07 -21.54
CA THR A 51 0.28 18.14 -20.55
C THR A 51 1.09 18.92 -19.51
N PRO A 52 0.54 19.22 -18.34
CA PRO A 52 1.25 19.94 -17.28
C PRO A 52 2.55 19.23 -16.89
N GLN A 53 3.65 19.97 -16.86
CA GLN A 53 4.99 19.49 -16.51
C GLN A 53 5.67 20.49 -15.58
N PRO A 54 6.58 20.07 -14.70
CA PRO A 54 6.91 18.68 -14.33
C PRO A 54 5.81 18.04 -13.48
N VAL A 55 5.77 16.70 -13.48
CA VAL A 55 4.78 15.92 -12.71
C VAL A 55 5.42 15.42 -11.42
N TYR A 56 4.82 15.77 -10.30
CA TYR A 56 5.25 15.36 -8.97
C TYR A 56 4.12 14.67 -8.21
N SER A 57 4.50 13.83 -7.25
CA SER A 57 3.55 13.35 -6.25
C SER A 57 3.23 14.50 -5.29
N ARG A 58 1.96 14.88 -5.23
CA ARG A 58 1.50 16.03 -4.44
C ARG A 58 0.45 15.64 -3.42
N PRO A 59 0.47 16.24 -2.22
CA PRO A 59 -0.62 16.12 -1.28
C PRO A 59 -1.94 16.63 -1.88
N MET A 60 -3.01 15.90 -1.63
CA MET A 60 -4.36 16.22 -2.09
C MET A 60 -5.31 16.48 -0.90
N PHE A 61 -6.57 16.79 -1.17
CA PHE A 61 -7.53 17.20 -0.14
C PHE A 61 -7.72 16.18 0.99
N GLY A 62 -7.40 14.91 0.79
CA GLY A 62 -7.40 13.89 1.84
C GLY A 62 -6.33 14.07 2.92
N THR A 63 -5.36 14.98 2.72
CA THR A 63 -4.29 15.29 3.69
C THR A 63 -4.43 16.66 4.35
N TYR A 64 -5.44 17.43 3.99
CA TYR A 64 -5.62 18.79 4.53
C TYR A 64 -6.73 18.88 5.57
N GLY A 65 -6.56 19.80 6.49
CA GLY A 65 -7.54 20.15 7.51
C GLY A 65 -7.99 18.93 8.31
N ARG A 66 -9.28 18.81 8.53
CA ARG A 66 -9.89 17.71 9.29
C ARG A 66 -10.08 16.41 8.50
N ALA A 67 -9.72 16.39 7.22
CA ALA A 67 -9.82 15.16 6.41
C ALA A 67 -8.96 14.03 6.99
N VAL A 68 -7.73 14.33 7.43
CA VAL A 68 -6.81 13.34 8.04
C VAL A 68 -7.42 12.69 9.28
N GLU A 69 -8.12 13.45 10.11
CA GLU A 69 -8.76 12.93 11.32
C GLU A 69 -9.89 11.97 10.98
N ARG A 70 -10.61 12.22 9.91
CA ARG A 70 -11.79 11.46 9.50
C ARG A 70 -11.47 10.26 8.62
N ASN A 71 -10.44 10.38 7.79
CA ASN A 71 -10.09 9.36 6.81
C ASN A 71 -9.16 8.30 7.37
N ALA A 72 -8.25 8.67 8.28
CA ALA A 72 -7.28 7.74 8.84
C ALA A 72 -7.80 7.02 10.09
N VAL A 73 -7.28 5.82 10.31
CA VAL A 73 -7.58 5.00 11.49
C VAL A 73 -6.28 4.61 12.16
N LEU A 74 -6.26 4.63 13.49
CA LEU A 74 -5.19 4.11 14.31
C LEU A 74 -5.58 2.72 14.82
N PHE A 75 -4.73 1.74 14.59
CA PHE A 75 -4.85 0.42 15.20
C PHE A 75 -4.13 0.39 16.54
N ILE A 76 -4.86 0.08 17.60
CA ILE A 76 -4.33 0.03 18.97
C ILE A 76 -4.60 -1.33 19.60
N SER A 77 -3.96 -1.63 20.73
CA SER A 77 -4.24 -2.86 21.47
C SER A 77 -5.64 -2.82 22.10
N ALA A 78 -6.21 -3.99 22.36
CA ALA A 78 -7.49 -4.09 23.07
C ALA A 78 -7.42 -3.45 24.46
N ALA A 79 -6.29 -3.59 25.18
CA ALA A 79 -6.07 -2.95 26.47
C ALA A 79 -6.08 -1.41 26.35
N ALA A 80 -5.34 -0.85 25.39
CA ALA A 80 -5.34 0.59 25.17
C ALA A 80 -6.72 1.14 24.77
N GLN A 81 -7.52 0.35 24.08
CA GLN A 81 -8.90 0.70 23.75
C GLN A 81 -9.78 0.71 25.01
N ALA A 82 -9.63 -0.30 25.88
CA ALA A 82 -10.37 -0.40 27.15
C ALA A 82 -10.02 0.76 28.10
N ASP A 83 -8.76 1.15 28.16
CA ASP A 83 -8.26 2.24 29.00
C ASP A 83 -8.56 3.64 28.42
N ASN A 84 -9.34 3.72 27.34
CA ASN A 84 -9.66 4.99 26.69
C ASN A 84 -8.43 5.84 26.30
N LEU A 85 -7.37 5.19 25.80
CA LEU A 85 -6.13 5.88 25.38
C LEU A 85 -6.41 7.03 24.42
N ARG A 86 -7.42 6.87 23.54
CA ARG A 86 -7.84 7.92 22.62
C ARG A 86 -8.22 9.22 23.35
N GLY A 87 -9.02 9.11 24.40
CA GLY A 87 -9.43 10.28 25.20
C GLY A 87 -8.28 10.87 26.00
N GLN A 88 -7.47 10.01 26.63
CA GLN A 88 -6.31 10.47 27.42
C GLN A 88 -5.28 11.25 26.61
N LEU A 89 -5.04 10.84 25.37
CA LEU A 89 -4.09 11.50 24.47
C LEU A 89 -4.73 12.56 23.56
N GLY A 90 -6.03 12.82 23.66
CA GLY A 90 -6.72 13.77 22.80
C GLY A 90 -6.69 13.40 21.31
N LEU A 91 -6.62 12.11 20.96
CA LEU A 91 -6.50 11.67 19.58
C LEU A 91 -7.81 11.91 18.81
N GLN A 92 -7.70 12.63 17.72
CA GLN A 92 -8.87 12.95 16.86
C GLN A 92 -9.18 11.78 15.90
N LYS A 93 -8.15 11.04 15.44
CA LYS A 93 -8.34 9.89 14.57
C LYS A 93 -9.18 8.79 15.21
N GLN A 94 -9.96 8.10 14.39
CA GLN A 94 -10.69 6.92 14.83
C GLN A 94 -9.71 5.82 15.25
N THR A 95 -9.99 5.14 16.37
CA THR A 95 -9.20 4.01 16.85
C THR A 95 -9.94 2.70 16.66
N LEU A 96 -9.22 1.64 16.28
CA LEU A 96 -9.74 0.28 16.16
C LEU A 96 -8.82 -0.68 16.91
N ALA A 97 -9.41 -1.53 17.77
CA ALA A 97 -8.64 -2.54 18.47
C ALA A 97 -8.17 -3.66 17.53
N VAL A 98 -6.92 -4.08 17.68
CA VAL A 98 -6.35 -5.24 16.98
C VAL A 98 -6.59 -6.51 17.79
N HIS A 99 -6.76 -7.63 17.07
CA HIS A 99 -6.97 -8.96 17.67
C HIS A 99 -6.07 -9.99 17.01
N ASN A 100 -5.75 -11.06 17.74
CA ASN A 100 -4.99 -12.22 17.25
C ASN A 100 -3.62 -11.87 16.65
N THR A 101 -2.94 -10.86 17.17
CA THR A 101 -1.66 -10.38 16.59
C THR A 101 -0.48 -11.30 16.87
N ARG A 102 -0.57 -12.22 17.84
CA ARG A 102 0.54 -13.11 18.25
C ARG A 102 0.53 -14.47 17.59
N ALA A 103 -0.65 -14.93 17.14
CA ALA A 103 -0.82 -16.26 16.55
C ALA A 103 -0.86 -16.23 15.01
N ILE A 104 -0.81 -15.05 14.38
CA ILE A 104 -0.90 -14.91 12.93
C ILE A 104 0.46 -15.11 12.30
N GLY A 105 0.51 -16.03 11.33
CA GLY A 105 1.67 -16.28 10.47
C GLY A 105 1.38 -16.06 8.99
N LYS A 106 2.35 -16.36 8.14
CA LYS A 106 2.23 -16.24 6.67
C LYS A 106 1.03 -17.04 6.12
N ALA A 107 0.74 -18.21 6.72
CA ALA A 107 -0.37 -19.06 6.31
C ALA A 107 -1.75 -18.43 6.50
N ASP A 108 -1.88 -17.46 7.40
CA ASP A 108 -3.14 -16.80 7.73
C ASP A 108 -3.38 -15.54 6.87
N MET A 109 -2.44 -15.20 5.99
CA MET A 109 -2.53 -14.00 5.15
C MET A 109 -3.53 -14.23 4.01
N ILE A 110 -4.48 -13.30 3.88
CA ILE A 110 -5.46 -13.31 2.77
C ILE A 110 -4.73 -12.94 1.47
N HIS A 111 -4.91 -13.78 0.43
CA HIS A 111 -4.30 -13.61 -0.90
C HIS A 111 -2.76 -13.63 -0.93
N ASN A 112 -2.09 -13.92 0.18
CA ASN A 112 -0.63 -14.00 0.24
C ASN A 112 -0.16 -15.07 1.23
N HIS A 113 -0.84 -16.23 1.25
CA HIS A 113 -0.57 -17.33 2.17
C HIS A 113 0.38 -18.39 1.60
N ALA A 114 0.70 -18.32 0.32
CA ALA A 114 1.60 -19.28 -0.32
C ALA A 114 2.99 -19.30 0.33
N ARG A 115 3.51 -20.49 0.53
CA ARG A 115 4.83 -20.74 1.14
C ARG A 115 5.55 -21.82 0.34
N PRO A 116 5.84 -21.61 -0.94
CA PRO A 116 6.54 -22.59 -1.74
C PRO A 116 7.94 -22.82 -1.19
N ARG A 117 8.43 -24.05 -1.35
CA ARG A 117 9.83 -24.36 -1.12
C ARG A 117 10.62 -23.89 -2.33
N ILE A 118 11.40 -22.84 -2.15
CA ILE A 118 12.24 -22.29 -3.20
C ILE A 118 13.62 -22.96 -3.17
N GLU A 119 14.05 -23.47 -4.31
CA GLU A 119 15.37 -24.02 -4.54
C GLU A 119 16.05 -23.22 -5.65
N VAL A 120 17.29 -22.80 -5.40
CA VAL A 120 18.09 -22.06 -6.37
C VAL A 120 19.37 -22.83 -6.64
N ASN A 121 19.65 -23.14 -7.90
CA ASN A 121 20.92 -23.72 -8.30
C ASN A 121 21.93 -22.57 -8.53
N PRO A 122 23.02 -22.47 -7.75
CA PRO A 122 23.98 -21.38 -7.86
C PRO A 122 24.84 -21.43 -9.12
N GLU A 123 24.92 -22.59 -9.79
CA GLU A 123 25.74 -22.77 -11.01
C GLU A 123 24.93 -22.43 -12.27
N THR A 124 23.66 -22.88 -12.33
CA THR A 124 22.81 -22.71 -13.51
C THR A 124 21.85 -21.56 -13.38
N TYR A 125 21.70 -20.99 -12.15
CA TYR A 125 20.72 -19.97 -11.79
C TYR A 125 19.24 -20.40 -11.98
N GLU A 126 18.99 -21.69 -12.14
CA GLU A 126 17.64 -22.23 -12.15
C GLU A 126 16.97 -22.02 -10.79
N VAL A 127 15.73 -21.54 -10.82
CA VAL A 127 14.88 -21.39 -9.64
C VAL A 127 13.71 -22.34 -9.73
N ARG A 128 13.49 -23.13 -8.69
CA ARG A 128 12.35 -24.05 -8.60
C ARG A 128 11.49 -23.70 -7.39
N ALA A 129 10.17 -23.77 -7.57
CA ALA A 129 9.20 -23.65 -6.50
C ALA A 129 8.45 -24.98 -6.38
N ASP A 130 8.53 -25.63 -5.22
CA ASP A 130 7.95 -26.96 -4.97
C ASP A 130 8.33 -28.00 -6.04
N GLY A 131 9.57 -27.90 -6.59
CA GLY A 131 10.11 -28.76 -7.65
C GLY A 131 9.77 -28.31 -9.07
N GLU A 132 8.87 -27.38 -9.28
CA GLU A 132 8.54 -26.81 -10.59
C GLU A 132 9.55 -25.73 -10.98
N LEU A 133 10.09 -25.83 -12.21
CA LEU A 133 11.01 -24.83 -12.73
C LEU A 133 10.26 -23.54 -13.05
N LEU A 134 10.73 -22.44 -12.45
CA LEU A 134 10.17 -21.11 -12.73
C LEU A 134 10.86 -20.54 -13.98
N VAL A 135 10.07 -20.28 -15.00
CA VAL A 135 10.52 -19.64 -16.25
C VAL A 135 9.60 -18.44 -16.50
N CYS A 136 10.18 -17.34 -16.93
CA CYS A 136 9.42 -16.19 -17.41
C CYS A 136 9.98 -15.76 -18.77
N GLU A 137 9.09 -15.23 -19.59
CA GLU A 137 9.50 -14.60 -20.85
C GLU A 137 10.36 -13.36 -20.57
N PRO A 138 11.28 -13.02 -21.49
CA PRO A 138 12.03 -11.77 -21.37
C PRO A 138 11.09 -10.56 -21.22
N ALA A 139 11.43 -9.64 -20.33
CA ALA A 139 10.65 -8.46 -20.13
C ALA A 139 10.86 -7.45 -21.25
N ASP A 140 9.79 -7.02 -21.91
CA ASP A 140 9.83 -5.92 -22.88
C ASP A 140 10.15 -4.58 -22.23
N LEU A 141 9.71 -4.42 -20.99
CA LEU A 141 9.93 -3.22 -20.18
C LEU A 141 10.40 -3.60 -18.78
N LEU A 142 11.62 -3.23 -18.45
CA LEU A 142 12.15 -3.44 -17.09
C LEU A 142 11.58 -2.38 -16.15
N PRO A 143 10.87 -2.78 -15.09
CA PRO A 143 10.40 -1.84 -14.09
C PRO A 143 11.57 -1.04 -13.49
N LEU A 144 11.45 0.27 -13.46
CA LEU A 144 12.40 1.20 -12.86
C LEU A 144 13.79 1.30 -13.55
N ALA A 145 14.20 0.37 -14.44
CA ALA A 145 15.56 0.32 -14.97
C ALA A 145 15.96 1.59 -15.77
N GLN A 146 15.00 2.21 -16.47
CA GLN A 146 15.24 3.43 -17.26
C GLN A 146 14.40 4.62 -16.78
N ARG A 147 13.59 4.42 -15.75
CA ARG A 147 12.63 5.42 -15.26
C ARG A 147 12.74 5.60 -13.75
N TYR A 148 13.96 5.49 -13.27
CA TYR A 148 14.24 5.64 -11.86
C TYR A 148 14.31 7.11 -11.49
N PHE A 149 13.25 7.60 -10.90
CA PHE A 149 13.17 8.96 -10.36
C PHE A 149 13.08 8.86 -8.85
N LEU A 150 14.07 9.35 -8.17
CA LEU A 150 14.12 9.39 -6.71
C LEU A 150 13.38 10.59 -6.12
N PHE A 151 12.95 11.50 -6.93
CA PHE A 151 12.37 12.78 -6.54
C PHE A 151 11.45 13.32 -7.64
#